data_109fba3f019806fd5cf70c79c863d77f
#
_entry.id   109fba3f019806fd5cf70c79c863d77f
#
_cell.length_a   1.000
_cell.length_b   1.000
_cell.length_c   1.000
_cell.angle_alpha   90.00
_cell.angle_beta   90.00
_cell.angle_gamma   90.00
#
_symmetry.space_group_name_H-M   'P 1'
#
loop_
_entity.id
_entity.type
_entity.pdbx_description
1 polymer ?
#
loop_
_entity_poly.entity_id
_entity_poly.type
_entity_poly.pdbx_seq_one_letter_code
_entity_poly.pdbx_strand_id
1 'polypeptide(L)'
;MQRKGVCYDVGRVMMGQNWRPDFDPHIVHRELEIIKEDLHCNAVRLQGLDLDRLATAAEDALELGLEVWFSPEMWDRAPEETRAHVVKGARRAEELRARWPDRLVFSVGSEVTLFTQGFLPGENVLERLAHPAFWETLRSGAHNASLNDFLAVTSRQVREVFHGPVTYASVGLETVDWTPFDIVGVDLYRDRRTREIYPALIQRYLKFGKPLANMELGCCTFKGAEDLGGRGWEIVDWSATPPRLKGDYVYDQATQARELGELLRVNDAVGVNATFVFTFVEPGVGIHDDAGRRMARGLTFDLDIVRYSLVKTFLDPIPSATYPGMPWEPKESFKVVADYYASH
;
A
#
# COMPACT_ATOMS: atom_id res chain seq x y z
N MET A 1 19.92 -1.71 1.64
CA MET A 1 18.68 -1.06 1.10
C MET A 1 18.89 0.44 1.01
N GLN A 2 18.64 1.07 -0.16
CA GLN A 2 18.86 2.52 -0.31
C GLN A 2 17.65 3.35 0.15
N ARG A 3 16.44 2.85 -0.12
CA ARG A 3 15.19 3.52 0.24
C ARG A 3 14.45 2.71 1.28
N LYS A 4 14.36 3.28 2.45
CA LYS A 4 13.69 2.76 3.65
C LYS A 4 12.37 3.49 3.78
N GLY A 5 11.27 2.83 3.43
CA GLY A 5 9.99 3.50 3.26
C GLY A 5 8.83 2.84 3.98
N VAL A 6 7.75 3.57 4.01
CA VAL A 6 6.43 3.12 4.47
C VAL A 6 5.36 3.62 3.51
N CYS A 7 4.30 2.83 3.30
CA CYS A 7 3.10 3.28 2.62
C CYS A 7 2.29 4.21 3.54
N TYR A 8 1.73 5.26 2.98
CA TYR A 8 0.93 6.23 3.71
C TYR A 8 -0.33 6.59 2.92
N ASP A 9 -1.48 6.31 3.53
CA ASP A 9 -2.79 6.50 2.93
C ASP A 9 -3.33 7.91 3.21
N VAL A 10 -3.63 8.65 2.14
CA VAL A 10 -4.26 9.98 2.22
C VAL A 10 -5.76 9.95 1.89
N GLY A 11 -6.32 8.76 1.67
CA GLY A 11 -7.73 8.53 1.35
C GLY A 11 -7.92 7.70 0.09
N ARG A 12 -7.54 6.43 0.11
CA ARG A 12 -7.97 5.44 -0.89
C ARG A 12 -9.46 5.20 -0.75
N VAL A 13 -10.12 4.92 -1.87
CA VAL A 13 -11.56 4.65 -1.89
C VAL A 13 -11.80 3.27 -2.48
N MET A 14 -12.37 2.37 -1.69
CA MET A 14 -12.75 1.03 -2.10
C MET A 14 -14.25 0.85 -1.89
N MET A 15 -14.97 0.44 -2.94
CA MET A 15 -16.43 0.22 -2.89
C MET A 15 -17.20 1.44 -2.31
N GLY A 16 -16.76 2.65 -2.67
CA GLY A 16 -17.36 3.90 -2.19
C GLY A 16 -16.93 4.33 -0.78
N GLN A 17 -16.19 3.51 -0.05
CA GLN A 17 -15.71 3.84 1.29
C GLN A 17 -14.32 4.47 1.23
N ASN A 18 -14.19 5.68 1.76
CA ASN A 18 -12.91 6.35 1.90
C ASN A 18 -12.19 5.83 3.15
N TRP A 19 -10.96 5.37 2.98
CA TRP A 19 -10.15 4.81 4.07
C TRP A 19 -9.61 5.88 5.03
N ARG A 20 -9.57 7.14 4.59
CA ARG A 20 -9.24 8.29 5.41
C ARG A 20 -10.27 9.41 5.19
N PRO A 21 -11.50 9.27 5.73
CA PRO A 21 -12.57 10.25 5.51
C PRO A 21 -12.18 11.63 6.05
N ASP A 22 -11.56 11.66 7.23
CA ASP A 22 -11.07 12.88 7.88
C ASP A 22 -9.59 13.10 7.50
N PHE A 23 -9.35 14.12 6.68
CA PHE A 23 -8.00 14.54 6.29
C PHE A 23 -7.69 15.88 6.94
N ASP A 24 -6.92 15.84 8.03
CA ASP A 24 -6.40 17.03 8.71
C ASP A 24 -4.93 17.22 8.31
N PRO A 25 -4.57 18.29 7.58
CA PRO A 25 -3.19 18.55 7.17
C PRO A 25 -2.20 18.63 8.35
N HIS A 26 -2.63 19.11 9.53
CA HIS A 26 -1.74 19.17 10.70
C HIS A 26 -1.41 17.79 11.24
N ILE A 27 -2.38 16.88 11.27
CA ILE A 27 -2.16 15.47 11.63
C ILE A 27 -1.26 14.80 10.59
N VAL A 28 -1.52 15.01 9.30
CA VAL A 28 -0.71 14.47 8.19
C VAL A 28 0.74 14.93 8.30
N HIS A 29 0.96 16.23 8.49
CA HIS A 29 2.32 16.78 8.67
C HIS A 29 3.04 16.13 9.85
N ARG A 30 2.37 16.03 11.01
CA ARG A 30 2.96 15.42 12.22
C ARG A 30 3.24 13.92 12.02
N GLU A 31 2.38 13.18 11.34
CA GLU A 31 2.62 11.77 10.99
C GLU A 31 3.85 11.63 10.07
N LEU A 32 4.03 12.52 9.09
CA LEU A 32 5.19 12.51 8.21
C LEU A 32 6.49 12.89 8.94
N GLU A 33 6.45 13.81 9.91
CA GLU A 33 7.59 14.07 10.82
C GLU A 33 7.99 12.80 11.58
N ILE A 34 7.02 12.09 12.19
CA ILE A 34 7.24 10.85 12.93
C ILE A 34 7.80 9.75 12.01
N ILE A 35 7.29 9.64 10.78
CA ILE A 35 7.81 8.72 9.76
C ILE A 35 9.28 9.04 9.45
N LYS A 36 9.64 10.31 9.36
CA LYS A 36 11.00 10.75 9.09
C LYS A 36 11.92 10.55 10.28
N GLU A 37 11.55 11.10 11.44
CA GLU A 37 12.44 11.27 12.58
C GLU A 37 12.47 10.01 13.48
N ASP A 38 11.31 9.42 13.77
CA ASP A 38 11.20 8.34 14.74
C ASP A 38 11.17 6.96 14.07
N LEU A 39 10.54 6.82 12.89
CA LEU A 39 10.55 5.58 12.11
C LEU A 39 11.81 5.45 11.24
N HIS A 40 12.59 6.54 11.10
CA HIS A 40 13.83 6.62 10.33
C HIS A 40 13.68 6.30 8.83
N CYS A 41 12.52 6.60 8.27
CA CYS A 41 12.31 6.49 6.84
C CYS A 41 13.06 7.60 6.08
N ASN A 42 13.53 7.29 4.87
CA ASN A 42 14.03 8.28 3.92
C ASN A 42 13.15 8.40 2.67
N ALA A 43 12.10 7.55 2.57
CA ALA A 43 11.11 7.58 1.51
C ALA A 43 9.71 7.30 2.06
N VAL A 44 8.68 7.81 1.37
CA VAL A 44 7.28 7.52 1.65
C VAL A 44 6.51 7.26 0.35
N ARG A 45 5.69 6.20 0.31
CA ARG A 45 4.76 5.96 -0.78
C ARG A 45 3.40 6.51 -0.40
N LEU A 46 2.98 7.60 -1.03
CA LEU A 46 1.69 8.25 -0.79
C LEU A 46 0.63 7.66 -1.72
N GLN A 47 -0.45 7.15 -1.15
CA GLN A 47 -1.52 6.46 -1.85
C GLN A 47 -2.87 7.12 -1.58
N GLY A 48 -3.68 7.35 -2.62
CA GLY A 48 -5.02 7.90 -2.46
C GLY A 48 -5.69 8.31 -3.76
N LEU A 49 -6.99 8.58 -3.68
CA LEU A 49 -7.80 9.00 -4.82
C LEU A 49 -7.74 10.52 -5.03
N ASP A 50 -7.80 11.29 -3.95
CA ASP A 50 -7.85 12.76 -4.01
C ASP A 50 -6.47 13.33 -4.32
N LEU A 51 -6.32 13.94 -5.49
CA LEU A 51 -5.03 14.47 -5.97
C LEU A 51 -4.56 15.70 -5.18
N ASP A 52 -5.46 16.47 -4.58
CA ASP A 52 -5.07 17.63 -3.76
C ASP A 52 -4.58 17.17 -2.39
N ARG A 53 -5.20 16.15 -1.79
CA ARG A 53 -4.67 15.51 -0.57
C ARG A 53 -3.30 14.87 -0.81
N LEU A 54 -3.13 14.16 -1.94
CA LEU A 54 -1.84 13.59 -2.34
C LEU A 54 -0.77 14.67 -2.49
N ALA A 55 -1.11 15.79 -3.15
CA ALA A 55 -0.17 16.88 -3.36
C ALA A 55 0.21 17.59 -2.04
N THR A 56 -0.75 17.81 -1.15
CA THR A 56 -0.50 18.39 0.19
C THR A 56 0.45 17.51 0.99
N ALA A 57 0.17 16.21 1.11
CA ALA A 57 1.04 15.28 1.83
C ALA A 57 2.41 15.13 1.16
N ALA A 58 2.47 15.18 -0.19
CA ALA A 58 3.72 15.10 -0.92
C ALA A 58 4.60 16.35 -0.69
N GLU A 59 4.01 17.54 -0.67
CA GLU A 59 4.72 18.77 -0.37
C GLU A 59 5.31 18.74 1.04
N ASP A 60 4.52 18.39 2.05
CA ASP A 60 4.97 18.22 3.43
C ASP A 60 6.13 17.22 3.55
N ALA A 61 5.99 16.04 2.91
CA ALA A 61 7.02 15.01 2.92
C ALA A 61 8.34 15.47 2.26
N LEU A 62 8.23 16.18 1.13
CA LEU A 62 9.40 16.74 0.41
C LEU A 62 10.10 17.85 1.22
N GLU A 63 9.35 18.71 1.91
CA GLU A 63 9.89 19.74 2.81
C GLU A 63 10.62 19.11 4.00
N LEU A 64 10.11 18.02 4.55
CA LEU A 64 10.78 17.23 5.60
C LEU A 64 12.00 16.46 5.08
N GLY A 65 12.23 16.44 3.76
CA GLY A 65 13.38 15.79 3.15
C GLY A 65 13.20 14.30 2.87
N LEU A 66 11.97 13.80 2.82
CA LEU A 66 11.65 12.46 2.34
C LEU A 66 11.67 12.39 0.81
N GLU A 67 12.04 11.25 0.23
CA GLU A 67 11.74 10.94 -1.16
C GLU A 67 10.27 10.49 -1.25
N VAL A 68 9.51 11.05 -2.18
CA VAL A 68 8.08 10.77 -2.36
C VAL A 68 7.86 9.84 -3.54
N TRP A 69 7.13 8.74 -3.30
CA TRP A 69 6.58 7.86 -4.33
C TRP A 69 5.09 8.17 -4.47
N PHE A 70 4.76 8.97 -5.47
CA PHE A 70 3.42 9.51 -5.69
C PHE A 70 2.55 8.48 -6.41
N SER A 71 1.56 7.92 -5.72
CA SER A 71 0.70 6.84 -6.22
C SER A 71 -0.78 7.27 -6.22
N PRO A 72 -1.27 7.91 -7.30
CA PRO A 72 -2.69 8.19 -7.45
C PRO A 72 -3.43 6.88 -7.74
N GLU A 73 -4.41 6.53 -6.92
CA GLU A 73 -5.14 5.27 -7.02
C GLU A 73 -6.63 5.52 -7.23
N MET A 74 -7.16 4.98 -8.33
CA MET A 74 -8.58 4.98 -8.64
C MET A 74 -9.02 3.54 -8.87
N TRP A 75 -9.84 3.02 -7.96
CA TRP A 75 -10.28 1.64 -7.95
C TRP A 75 -11.71 1.47 -8.45
N ASP A 76 -12.02 0.27 -8.97
CA ASP A 76 -13.35 -0.12 -9.44
C ASP A 76 -13.95 0.83 -10.48
N ARG A 77 -13.09 1.30 -11.41
CA ARG A 77 -13.45 2.12 -12.54
C ARG A 77 -12.93 1.52 -13.85
N ALA A 78 -13.50 1.99 -14.97
CA ALA A 78 -13.06 1.60 -16.30
C ALA A 78 -11.59 2.00 -16.54
N PRO A 79 -10.84 1.24 -17.37
CA PRO A 79 -9.43 1.52 -17.65
C PRO A 79 -9.17 2.95 -18.16
N GLU A 80 -10.09 3.51 -18.95
CA GLU A 80 -10.00 4.87 -19.50
C GLU A 80 -10.10 5.94 -18.40
N GLU A 81 -10.99 5.76 -17.44
CA GLU A 81 -11.16 6.67 -16.31
C GLU A 81 -9.95 6.59 -15.38
N THR A 82 -9.49 5.37 -15.06
CA THR A 82 -8.30 5.14 -14.25
C THR A 82 -7.07 5.78 -14.89
N ARG A 83 -6.86 5.57 -16.21
CA ARG A 83 -5.76 6.19 -16.94
C ARG A 83 -5.83 7.72 -16.93
N ALA A 84 -7.02 8.30 -17.19
CA ALA A 84 -7.19 9.75 -17.16
C ALA A 84 -6.85 10.34 -15.79
N HIS A 85 -7.25 9.67 -14.71
CA HIS A 85 -6.92 10.03 -13.33
C HIS A 85 -5.41 9.99 -13.07
N VAL A 86 -4.75 8.91 -13.48
CA VAL A 86 -3.29 8.74 -13.34
C VAL A 86 -2.55 9.85 -14.08
N VAL A 87 -2.92 10.17 -15.33
CA VAL A 87 -2.29 11.27 -16.11
C VAL A 87 -2.53 12.63 -15.46
N LYS A 88 -3.71 12.87 -14.88
CA LYS A 88 -3.98 14.10 -14.09
C LYS A 88 -3.06 14.16 -12.85
N GLY A 89 -2.90 13.03 -12.15
CA GLY A 89 -1.96 12.92 -11.02
C GLY A 89 -0.51 13.17 -11.43
N ALA A 90 -0.09 12.71 -12.62
CA ALA A 90 1.25 12.92 -13.14
C ALA A 90 1.57 14.41 -13.39
N ARG A 91 0.61 15.20 -13.86
CA ARG A 91 0.76 16.67 -13.98
C ARG A 91 0.96 17.32 -12.62
N ARG A 92 0.18 16.89 -11.62
CA ARG A 92 0.30 17.40 -10.26
C ARG A 92 1.66 17.02 -9.63
N ALA A 93 2.12 15.80 -9.88
CA ALA A 93 3.44 15.35 -9.43
C ALA A 93 4.59 16.12 -10.11
N GLU A 94 4.45 16.51 -11.39
CA GLU A 94 5.47 17.31 -12.10
C GLU A 94 5.61 18.71 -11.53
N GLU A 95 4.52 19.35 -11.08
CA GLU A 95 4.57 20.64 -10.39
C GLU A 95 5.45 20.57 -9.14
N LEU A 96 5.33 19.47 -8.37
CA LEU A 96 6.19 19.23 -7.20
C LEU A 96 7.63 18.88 -7.61
N ARG A 97 7.79 17.99 -8.60
CA ARG A 97 9.11 17.58 -9.09
C ARG A 97 9.94 18.77 -9.60
N ALA A 98 9.31 19.76 -10.21
CA ALA A 98 10.00 20.99 -10.66
C ALA A 98 10.68 21.74 -9.50
N ARG A 99 10.14 21.62 -8.29
CA ARG A 99 10.71 22.21 -7.07
C ARG A 99 11.70 21.26 -6.36
N TRP A 100 11.49 19.93 -6.48
CA TRP A 100 12.33 18.88 -5.88
C TRP A 100 12.69 17.80 -6.92
N PRO A 101 13.60 18.10 -7.88
CA PRO A 101 13.78 17.30 -9.11
C PRO A 101 14.21 15.85 -8.88
N ASP A 102 14.97 15.56 -7.81
CA ASP A 102 15.56 14.23 -7.56
C ASP A 102 14.86 13.47 -6.43
N ARG A 103 13.69 13.94 -5.97
CA ARG A 103 13.02 13.40 -4.80
C ARG A 103 11.61 12.86 -5.06
N LEU A 104 11.24 12.68 -6.31
CA LEU A 104 9.89 12.23 -6.65
C LEU A 104 9.92 11.12 -7.68
N VAL A 105 9.31 10.00 -7.33
CA VAL A 105 9.02 8.84 -8.20
C VAL A 105 7.51 8.79 -8.41
N PHE A 106 7.06 8.50 -9.63
CA PHE A 106 5.64 8.38 -9.96
C PHE A 106 5.24 6.93 -10.21
N SER A 107 4.16 6.46 -9.57
CA SER A 107 3.55 5.15 -9.83
C SER A 107 2.35 5.29 -10.76
N VAL A 108 2.34 4.53 -11.86
CA VAL A 108 1.22 4.55 -12.83
C VAL A 108 0.03 3.70 -12.39
N GLY A 109 0.11 3.08 -11.22
CA GLY A 109 -0.94 2.26 -10.63
C GLY A 109 -0.38 1.23 -9.66
N SER A 110 -1.29 0.52 -9.01
CA SER A 110 -1.05 -0.59 -8.11
C SER A 110 -2.04 -1.69 -8.42
N GLU A 111 -1.55 -2.93 -8.65
CA GLU A 111 -2.37 -4.13 -8.80
C GLU A 111 -3.57 -3.95 -9.74
N VAL A 112 -3.33 -3.31 -10.90
CA VAL A 112 -4.38 -2.90 -11.86
C VAL A 112 -5.31 -4.05 -12.23
N THR A 113 -4.78 -5.27 -12.36
CA THR A 113 -5.57 -6.47 -12.63
C THR A 113 -6.65 -6.72 -11.58
N LEU A 114 -6.37 -6.42 -10.32
CA LEU A 114 -7.31 -6.62 -9.20
C LEU A 114 -8.25 -5.42 -9.00
N PHE A 115 -7.73 -4.20 -9.15
CA PHE A 115 -8.44 -2.98 -8.73
C PHE A 115 -9.08 -2.17 -9.87
N THR A 116 -8.79 -2.49 -11.14
CA THR A 116 -9.42 -1.83 -12.28
C THR A 116 -10.41 -2.79 -12.97
N GLN A 117 -11.55 -2.28 -13.43
CA GLN A 117 -12.53 -3.07 -14.18
C GLN A 117 -11.97 -3.56 -15.52
N GLY A 118 -12.52 -4.64 -16.05
CA GLY A 118 -12.24 -5.14 -17.41
C GLY A 118 -11.05 -6.07 -17.54
N PHE A 119 -10.20 -6.25 -16.51
CA PHE A 119 -9.09 -7.24 -16.52
C PHE A 119 -9.52 -8.61 -15.99
N LEU A 120 -10.33 -8.62 -14.96
CA LEU A 120 -10.96 -9.81 -14.38
C LEU A 120 -12.49 -9.60 -14.33
N PRO A 121 -13.29 -10.68 -14.38
CA PRO A 121 -14.74 -10.57 -14.24
C PRO A 121 -15.14 -10.09 -12.84
N GLY A 122 -16.01 -9.10 -12.74
CA GLY A 122 -16.55 -8.52 -11.50
C GLY A 122 -16.46 -6.99 -11.49
N GLU A 123 -17.46 -6.34 -10.92
CA GLU A 123 -17.54 -4.87 -10.89
C GLU A 123 -16.64 -4.24 -9.83
N ASN A 124 -16.36 -4.97 -8.75
CA ASN A 124 -15.47 -4.53 -7.67
C ASN A 124 -14.48 -5.63 -7.29
N VAL A 125 -13.47 -5.28 -6.50
CA VAL A 125 -12.39 -6.20 -6.12
C VAL A 125 -12.89 -7.46 -5.41
N LEU A 126 -13.89 -7.37 -4.54
CA LEU A 126 -14.43 -8.55 -3.83
C LEU A 126 -15.15 -9.51 -4.78
N GLU A 127 -15.91 -8.97 -5.73
CA GLU A 127 -16.54 -9.78 -6.77
C GLU A 127 -15.50 -10.46 -7.66
N ARG A 128 -14.44 -9.75 -8.05
CA ARG A 128 -13.34 -10.31 -8.84
C ARG A 128 -12.66 -11.45 -8.10
N LEU A 129 -12.31 -11.27 -6.83
CA LEU A 129 -11.67 -12.30 -6.00
C LEU A 129 -12.57 -13.52 -5.75
N ALA A 130 -13.88 -13.32 -5.66
CA ALA A 130 -14.88 -14.39 -5.45
C ALA A 130 -15.34 -15.06 -6.75
N HIS A 131 -14.99 -14.51 -7.93
CA HIS A 131 -15.49 -15.01 -9.20
C HIS A 131 -14.97 -16.42 -9.51
N PRO A 132 -15.83 -17.38 -9.94
CA PRO A 132 -15.42 -18.77 -10.22
C PRO A 132 -14.27 -18.88 -11.22
N ALA A 133 -14.21 -18.01 -12.24
CA ALA A 133 -13.16 -18.00 -13.25
C ALA A 133 -11.85 -17.31 -12.77
N PHE A 134 -11.77 -16.76 -11.58
CA PHE A 134 -10.61 -15.99 -11.09
C PHE A 134 -9.30 -16.78 -11.26
N TRP A 135 -9.23 -17.97 -10.67
CA TRP A 135 -8.01 -18.78 -10.72
C TRP A 135 -7.68 -19.32 -12.11
N GLU A 136 -8.69 -19.55 -12.94
CA GLU A 136 -8.48 -19.99 -14.33
C GLU A 136 -7.89 -18.87 -15.16
N THR A 137 -8.46 -17.66 -15.09
CA THR A 137 -7.95 -16.46 -15.79
C THR A 137 -6.52 -16.15 -15.39
N LEU A 138 -6.19 -16.23 -14.10
CA LEU A 138 -4.83 -15.99 -13.62
C LEU A 138 -3.85 -17.05 -14.11
N ARG A 139 -4.20 -18.32 -14.04
CA ARG A 139 -3.32 -19.42 -14.50
C ARG A 139 -3.10 -19.42 -16.00
N SER A 140 -4.10 -19.05 -16.78
CA SER A 140 -3.98 -18.91 -18.24
C SER A 140 -3.14 -17.72 -18.66
N GLY A 141 -3.02 -16.70 -17.77
CA GLY A 141 -2.35 -15.44 -18.08
C GLY A 141 -3.12 -14.55 -19.07
N ALA A 142 -4.40 -14.84 -19.33
CA ALA A 142 -5.21 -14.13 -20.32
C ALA A 142 -5.31 -12.62 -20.08
N HIS A 143 -5.25 -12.21 -18.80
CA HIS A 143 -5.28 -10.79 -18.39
C HIS A 143 -3.99 -10.02 -18.74
N ASN A 144 -2.85 -10.69 -18.92
CA ASN A 144 -1.55 -10.02 -19.04
C ASN A 144 -1.41 -9.19 -20.32
N ALA A 145 -2.04 -9.59 -21.42
CA ALA A 145 -1.99 -8.84 -22.68
C ALA A 145 -2.65 -7.47 -22.51
N SER A 146 -3.90 -7.44 -22.04
CA SER A 146 -4.64 -6.19 -21.79
C SER A 146 -4.00 -5.34 -20.70
N LEU A 147 -3.42 -5.95 -19.65
CA LEU A 147 -2.65 -5.25 -18.64
C LEU A 147 -1.46 -4.50 -19.25
N ASN A 148 -0.64 -5.20 -20.05
CA ASN A 148 0.55 -4.60 -20.65
C ASN A 148 0.19 -3.52 -21.68
N ASP A 149 -0.89 -3.68 -22.44
CA ASP A 149 -1.41 -2.63 -23.33
C ASP A 149 -1.84 -1.39 -22.53
N PHE A 150 -2.57 -1.58 -21.43
CA PHE A 150 -2.96 -0.49 -20.51
C PHE A 150 -1.73 0.23 -19.96
N LEU A 151 -0.76 -0.52 -19.43
CA LEU A 151 0.45 0.02 -18.83
C LEU A 151 1.32 0.77 -19.85
N ALA A 152 1.46 0.23 -21.06
CA ALA A 152 2.24 0.88 -22.13
C ALA A 152 1.61 2.22 -22.56
N VAL A 153 0.28 2.26 -22.74
CA VAL A 153 -0.43 3.49 -23.09
C VAL A 153 -0.37 4.51 -21.96
N THR A 154 -0.61 4.06 -20.71
CA THR A 154 -0.60 4.94 -19.54
C THR A 154 0.79 5.51 -19.29
N SER A 155 1.84 4.69 -19.32
CA SER A 155 3.22 5.13 -19.14
C SER A 155 3.65 6.16 -20.19
N ARG A 156 3.27 5.95 -21.46
CA ARG A 156 3.56 6.91 -22.54
C ARG A 156 2.90 8.27 -22.25
N GLN A 157 1.62 8.29 -21.88
CA GLN A 157 0.91 9.53 -21.58
C GLN A 157 1.44 10.23 -20.32
N VAL A 158 1.84 9.46 -19.31
CA VAL A 158 2.51 9.99 -18.11
C VAL A 158 3.83 10.65 -18.49
N ARG A 159 4.64 10.03 -19.35
CA ARG A 159 5.92 10.58 -19.81
C ARG A 159 5.80 11.87 -20.64
N GLU A 160 4.64 12.14 -21.21
CA GLU A 160 4.37 13.43 -21.89
C GLU A 160 4.28 14.60 -20.90
N VAL A 161 4.02 14.33 -19.62
CA VAL A 161 3.73 15.36 -18.61
C VAL A 161 4.57 15.25 -17.34
N PHE A 162 5.22 14.12 -17.10
CA PHE A 162 6.08 13.87 -15.94
C PHE A 162 7.47 13.40 -16.40
N HIS A 163 8.53 14.08 -15.92
CA HIS A 163 9.89 13.89 -16.40
C HIS A 163 10.83 13.22 -15.37
N GLY A 164 10.26 12.72 -14.26
CA GLY A 164 11.00 11.95 -13.26
C GLY A 164 10.91 10.43 -13.47
N PRO A 165 11.47 9.64 -12.54
CA PRO A 165 11.38 8.19 -12.58
C PRO A 165 9.93 7.69 -12.45
N VAL A 166 9.59 6.65 -13.25
CA VAL A 166 8.25 6.05 -13.30
C VAL A 166 8.33 4.57 -12.94
N THR A 167 7.37 4.11 -12.17
CA THR A 167 7.19 2.71 -11.76
C THR A 167 5.74 2.27 -11.84
N TYR A 168 5.50 1.01 -11.56
CA TYR A 168 4.22 0.36 -11.36
C TYR A 168 4.31 -0.60 -10.18
N ALA A 169 3.28 -0.74 -9.36
CA ALA A 169 3.23 -1.71 -8.27
C ALA A 169 2.46 -2.96 -8.71
N SER A 170 3.20 -4.01 -9.05
CA SER A 170 2.66 -5.25 -9.60
C SER A 170 2.43 -6.29 -8.53
N VAL A 171 1.23 -6.87 -8.48
CA VAL A 171 0.98 -8.07 -7.68
C VAL A 171 1.59 -9.32 -8.34
N GLY A 172 1.94 -10.31 -7.53
CA GLY A 172 2.61 -11.54 -7.99
C GLY A 172 1.83 -12.39 -9.00
N LEU A 173 0.61 -12.00 -9.36
CA LEU A 173 -0.29 -12.62 -10.32
C LEU A 173 -0.14 -12.06 -11.75
N GLU A 174 0.61 -10.99 -11.90
CA GLU A 174 0.82 -10.26 -13.14
C GLU A 174 2.16 -10.61 -13.79
N THR A 175 2.18 -10.63 -15.12
CA THR A 175 3.40 -10.68 -15.91
C THR A 175 3.56 -9.37 -16.66
N VAL A 176 4.36 -8.47 -16.11
CA VAL A 176 4.54 -7.09 -16.57
C VAL A 176 5.70 -6.98 -17.55
N ASP A 177 5.48 -6.24 -18.65
CA ASP A 177 6.56 -5.70 -19.48
C ASP A 177 7.15 -4.46 -18.77
N TRP A 178 8.36 -4.62 -18.24
CA TRP A 178 9.06 -3.57 -17.50
C TRP A 178 9.80 -2.57 -18.40
N THR A 179 9.73 -2.72 -19.72
CA THR A 179 10.42 -1.83 -20.68
C THR A 179 10.07 -0.35 -20.46
N PRO A 180 8.80 0.06 -20.27
CA PRO A 180 8.43 1.47 -20.10
C PRO A 180 8.85 2.10 -18.78
N PHE A 181 9.26 1.31 -17.78
CA PHE A 181 9.48 1.75 -16.40
C PHE A 181 10.96 1.91 -16.07
N ASP A 182 11.30 2.83 -15.17
CA ASP A 182 12.67 3.02 -14.66
C ASP A 182 12.98 2.08 -13.50
N ILE A 183 11.97 1.71 -12.74
CA ILE A 183 12.05 0.89 -11.54
C ILE A 183 11.07 -0.27 -11.68
N VAL A 184 11.49 -1.47 -11.33
CA VAL A 184 10.62 -2.64 -11.19
C VAL A 184 9.98 -2.56 -9.81
N GLY A 185 8.65 -2.41 -9.74
CA GLY A 185 7.90 -2.32 -8.50
C GLY A 185 6.99 -3.53 -8.31
N VAL A 186 7.03 -4.15 -7.15
CA VAL A 186 6.22 -5.33 -6.84
C VAL A 186 5.59 -5.20 -5.46
N ASP A 187 4.32 -5.59 -5.34
CA ASP A 187 3.64 -5.78 -4.07
C ASP A 187 3.77 -7.26 -3.71
N LEU A 188 4.71 -7.57 -2.81
CA LEU A 188 5.09 -8.95 -2.56
C LEU A 188 5.01 -9.30 -1.07
N TYR A 189 3.87 -9.89 -0.73
CA TYR A 189 3.63 -10.44 0.60
C TYR A 189 4.12 -11.89 0.70
N ARG A 190 4.67 -12.24 1.86
CA ARG A 190 5.03 -13.62 2.19
C ARG A 190 3.87 -14.31 2.88
N ASP A 191 3.54 -15.52 2.47
CA ASP A 191 2.55 -16.38 3.11
C ASP A 191 3.15 -17.77 3.42
N ARG A 192 2.37 -18.68 4.01
CA ARG A 192 2.79 -20.03 4.31
C ARG A 192 3.31 -20.81 3.09
N ARG A 193 2.73 -20.56 1.89
CA ARG A 193 3.09 -21.28 0.66
C ARG A 193 4.38 -20.75 0.04
N THR A 194 4.67 -19.48 0.27
CA THR A 194 5.79 -18.77 -0.34
C THR A 194 6.97 -18.61 0.60
N ARG A 195 6.83 -18.94 1.89
CA ARG A 195 7.84 -18.70 2.92
C ARG A 195 9.23 -19.17 2.53
N GLU A 196 9.36 -20.44 2.12
CA GLU A 196 10.65 -21.07 1.77
C GLU A 196 11.26 -20.49 0.49
N ILE A 197 10.42 -20.07 -0.44
CA ILE A 197 10.85 -19.59 -1.76
C ILE A 197 10.82 -18.06 -1.89
N TYR A 198 10.43 -17.34 -0.84
CA TYR A 198 10.25 -15.90 -0.87
C TYR A 198 11.49 -15.13 -1.36
N PRO A 199 12.73 -15.45 -0.93
CA PRO A 199 13.93 -14.83 -1.49
C PRO A 199 14.05 -15.04 -3.01
N ALA A 200 13.77 -16.25 -3.51
CA ALA A 200 13.82 -16.56 -4.93
C ALA A 200 12.72 -15.85 -5.73
N LEU A 201 11.53 -15.67 -5.13
CA LEU A 201 10.45 -14.89 -5.74
C LEU A 201 10.83 -13.43 -5.94
N ILE A 202 11.59 -12.83 -5.02
CA ILE A 202 12.12 -11.48 -5.18
C ILE A 202 13.22 -11.47 -6.24
N GLN A 203 14.20 -12.40 -6.14
CA GLN A 203 15.36 -12.47 -7.04
C GLN A 203 14.99 -12.56 -8.51
N ARG A 204 13.86 -13.21 -8.86
CA ARG A 204 13.39 -13.33 -10.24
C ARG A 204 13.23 -11.98 -10.96
N TYR A 205 13.02 -10.89 -10.22
CA TYR A 205 12.86 -9.56 -10.80
C TYR A 205 14.19 -8.85 -11.09
N LEU A 206 15.30 -9.28 -10.47
CA LEU A 206 16.64 -8.72 -10.72
C LEU A 206 17.12 -8.92 -12.17
N LYS A 207 16.57 -9.94 -12.87
CA LYS A 207 16.87 -10.20 -14.28
C LYS A 207 16.57 -9.03 -15.23
N PHE A 208 15.71 -8.09 -14.82
CA PHE A 208 15.37 -6.93 -15.64
C PHE A 208 16.44 -5.83 -15.64
N GLY A 209 17.48 -5.95 -14.79
CA GLY A 209 18.62 -5.03 -14.75
C GLY A 209 18.27 -3.60 -14.31
N LYS A 210 17.12 -3.42 -13.67
CA LYS A 210 16.63 -2.13 -13.15
C LYS A 210 16.60 -2.17 -11.62
N PRO A 211 16.60 -1.01 -10.94
CA PRO A 211 16.33 -0.97 -9.50
C PRO A 211 15.03 -1.70 -9.17
N LEU A 212 15.04 -2.49 -8.11
CA LEU A 212 13.89 -3.27 -7.65
C LEU A 212 13.32 -2.63 -6.37
N ALA A 213 12.02 -2.40 -6.37
CA ALA A 213 11.27 -1.95 -5.20
C ALA A 213 10.23 -3.01 -4.78
N ASN A 214 10.25 -3.40 -3.51
CA ASN A 214 9.11 -4.04 -2.88
C ASN A 214 8.20 -2.93 -2.34
N MET A 215 7.13 -2.64 -3.09
CA MET A 215 6.28 -1.47 -2.86
C MET A 215 5.21 -1.71 -1.81
N GLU A 216 4.94 -2.99 -1.48
CA GLU A 216 4.12 -3.39 -0.34
C GLU A 216 4.63 -4.69 0.26
N LEU A 217 4.93 -4.66 1.55
CA LEU A 217 5.10 -5.84 2.39
C LEU A 217 4.45 -5.59 3.74
N GLY A 218 3.82 -6.60 4.33
CA GLY A 218 3.08 -6.39 5.55
C GLY A 218 2.57 -7.69 6.17
N CYS A 219 2.06 -7.55 7.38
CA CYS A 219 1.43 -8.63 8.14
C CYS A 219 0.36 -8.04 9.05
N CYS A 220 -0.78 -8.73 9.21
CA CYS A 220 -1.82 -8.37 10.18
C CYS A 220 -1.41 -8.66 11.62
N THR A 221 -2.24 -8.26 12.59
CA THR A 221 -1.91 -8.21 14.01
C THR A 221 -2.61 -9.35 14.80
N PHE A 222 -2.46 -10.60 14.33
CA PHE A 222 -2.96 -11.78 15.04
C PHE A 222 -1.98 -12.95 14.97
N LYS A 223 -2.10 -13.87 15.91
CA LYS A 223 -1.27 -15.07 15.96
C LYS A 223 -1.52 -15.97 14.74
N GLY A 224 -0.48 -16.18 13.90
CA GLY A 224 -0.57 -16.91 12.65
C GLY A 224 -0.87 -16.04 11.42
N ALA A 225 -0.89 -14.71 11.54
CA ALA A 225 -1.10 -13.80 10.43
C ALA A 225 -0.04 -13.94 9.33
N GLU A 226 1.18 -14.30 9.70
CA GLU A 226 2.30 -14.56 8.79
C GLU A 226 2.05 -15.72 7.81
N ASP A 227 1.07 -16.57 8.10
CA ASP A 227 0.67 -17.66 7.20
C ASP A 227 -0.29 -17.22 6.09
N LEU A 228 -0.95 -16.06 6.27
CA LEU A 228 -1.91 -15.51 5.32
C LEU A 228 -1.34 -14.40 4.43
N GLY A 229 -0.25 -13.76 4.85
CA GLY A 229 0.38 -12.66 4.09
C GLY A 229 -0.60 -11.54 3.76
N GLY A 230 -0.70 -11.15 2.48
CA GLY A 230 -1.62 -10.10 2.01
C GLY A 230 -3.11 -10.42 2.17
N ARG A 231 -3.47 -11.61 2.65
CA ARG A 231 -4.85 -12.07 2.83
C ARG A 231 -5.29 -12.13 4.31
N GLY A 232 -4.53 -11.54 5.23
CA GLY A 232 -4.85 -11.55 6.66
C GLY A 232 -6.21 -10.96 7.00
N TRP A 233 -6.71 -10.00 6.21
CA TRP A 233 -8.04 -9.38 6.36
C TRP A 233 -9.21 -10.35 6.10
N GLU A 234 -8.99 -11.49 5.43
CA GLU A 234 -10.03 -12.49 5.11
C GLU A 234 -10.56 -13.25 6.33
N ILE A 235 -9.94 -13.12 7.50
CA ILE A 235 -10.44 -13.73 8.74
C ILE A 235 -11.76 -13.10 9.22
N VAL A 236 -12.14 -11.94 8.68
CA VAL A 236 -13.42 -11.28 8.98
C VAL A 236 -14.46 -11.62 7.92
N ASP A 237 -15.66 -11.93 8.37
CA ASP A 237 -16.87 -11.99 7.56
C ASP A 237 -17.46 -10.58 7.45
N TRP A 238 -17.06 -9.87 6.38
CA TRP A 238 -17.52 -8.51 6.10
C TRP A 238 -18.97 -8.43 5.61
N SER A 239 -19.58 -9.57 5.23
CA SER A 239 -20.99 -9.64 4.82
C SER A 239 -21.95 -9.69 6.01
N ALA A 240 -21.46 -10.03 7.18
CA ALA A 240 -22.23 -10.02 8.40
C ALA A 240 -22.47 -8.59 8.92
N THR A 241 -23.61 -8.35 9.58
CA THR A 241 -23.95 -7.06 10.19
C THR A 241 -24.26 -7.25 11.67
N PRO A 242 -23.39 -6.82 12.61
CA PRO A 242 -22.04 -6.27 12.38
C PRO A 242 -21.06 -7.32 11.83
N PRO A 243 -19.92 -6.90 11.23
CA PRO A 243 -18.85 -7.80 10.83
C PRO A 243 -18.35 -8.66 12.00
N ARG A 244 -17.93 -9.89 11.72
CA ARG A 244 -17.51 -10.86 12.75
C ARG A 244 -16.31 -11.69 12.29
N LEU A 245 -15.53 -12.18 13.24
CA LEU A 245 -14.47 -13.15 12.95
C LEU A 245 -15.03 -14.48 12.47
N LYS A 246 -14.40 -15.10 11.47
CA LYS A 246 -14.76 -16.44 10.94
C LYS A 246 -14.31 -17.60 11.83
N GLY A 247 -13.54 -17.30 12.91
CA GLY A 247 -13.01 -18.29 13.84
C GLY A 247 -12.40 -17.63 15.08
N ASP A 248 -11.72 -18.44 15.89
CA ASP A 248 -11.06 -17.99 17.11
C ASP A 248 -9.65 -17.47 16.77
N TYR A 249 -9.51 -16.15 16.65
CA TYR A 249 -8.24 -15.50 16.39
C TYR A 249 -7.82 -14.68 17.60
N VAL A 250 -6.53 -14.70 17.90
CA VAL A 250 -5.93 -14.00 19.05
C VAL A 250 -5.13 -12.83 18.54
N TYR A 251 -5.47 -11.62 19.00
CA TYR A 251 -4.70 -10.40 18.73
C TYR A 251 -3.26 -10.56 19.24
N ASP A 252 -2.28 -10.29 18.38
CA ASP A 252 -0.85 -10.50 18.70
C ASP A 252 0.05 -9.56 17.88
N GLN A 253 0.52 -8.49 18.52
CA GLN A 253 1.45 -7.54 17.91
C GLN A 253 2.84 -8.17 17.68
N ALA A 254 3.27 -9.11 18.52
CA ALA A 254 4.57 -9.75 18.40
C ALA A 254 4.70 -10.56 17.10
N THR A 255 3.61 -11.15 16.60
CA THR A 255 3.58 -11.82 15.29
C THR A 255 3.87 -10.83 14.17
N GLN A 256 3.17 -9.68 14.12
CA GLN A 256 3.42 -8.65 13.12
C GLN A 256 4.86 -8.12 13.19
N ALA A 257 5.34 -7.80 14.39
CA ALA A 257 6.67 -7.27 14.62
C ALA A 257 7.77 -8.22 14.14
N ARG A 258 7.67 -9.50 14.50
CA ARG A 258 8.62 -10.55 14.08
C ARG A 258 8.62 -10.71 12.56
N GLU A 259 7.44 -10.81 11.93
CA GLU A 259 7.31 -10.99 10.49
C GLU A 259 7.90 -9.81 9.72
N LEU A 260 7.60 -8.57 10.10
CA LEU A 260 8.15 -7.39 9.45
C LEU A 260 9.68 -7.32 9.57
N GLY A 261 10.23 -7.61 10.76
CA GLY A 261 11.67 -7.65 10.93
C GLY A 261 12.36 -8.72 10.06
N GLU A 262 11.73 -9.87 9.82
CA GLU A 262 12.26 -10.88 8.91
C GLU A 262 12.15 -10.45 7.44
N LEU A 263 11.00 -9.89 7.03
CA LEU A 263 10.77 -9.42 5.66
C LEU A 263 11.77 -8.33 5.27
N LEU A 264 12.05 -7.37 6.15
CA LEU A 264 13.06 -6.33 5.91
C LEU A 264 14.45 -6.93 5.69
N ARG A 265 14.87 -7.87 6.57
CA ARG A 265 16.17 -8.55 6.44
C ARG A 265 16.30 -9.34 5.13
N VAL A 266 15.23 -10.03 4.71
CA VAL A 266 15.24 -10.80 3.46
C VAL A 266 15.33 -9.89 2.25
N ASN A 267 14.54 -8.82 2.21
CA ASN A 267 14.55 -7.87 1.09
C ASN A 267 15.94 -7.21 0.95
N ASP A 268 16.55 -6.83 2.06
CA ASP A 268 17.90 -6.23 2.06
C ASP A 268 18.96 -7.24 1.60
N ALA A 269 18.94 -8.46 2.13
CA ALA A 269 19.88 -9.53 1.77
C ALA A 269 19.80 -9.92 0.28
N VAL A 270 18.63 -9.82 -0.34
CA VAL A 270 18.42 -10.08 -1.77
C VAL A 270 18.89 -8.91 -2.63
N GLY A 271 19.05 -7.72 -2.07
CA GLY A 271 19.48 -6.51 -2.79
C GLY A 271 18.33 -5.68 -3.35
N VAL A 272 17.17 -5.71 -2.69
CA VAL A 272 16.05 -4.80 -3.02
C VAL A 272 16.49 -3.34 -2.78
N ASN A 273 16.30 -2.49 -3.77
CA ASN A 273 16.73 -1.08 -3.70
C ASN A 273 15.84 -0.24 -2.80
N ALA A 274 14.52 -0.47 -2.87
CA ALA A 274 13.51 0.22 -2.07
C ALA A 274 12.53 -0.75 -1.42
N THR A 275 12.14 -0.50 -0.17
CA THR A 275 11.13 -1.31 0.52
C THR A 275 10.14 -0.39 1.21
N PHE A 276 8.84 -0.67 1.01
CA PHE A 276 7.76 0.06 1.66
C PHE A 276 6.93 -0.88 2.53
N VAL A 277 6.96 -0.64 3.83
CA VAL A 277 6.10 -1.38 4.77
C VAL A 277 4.65 -0.91 4.58
N PHE A 278 3.77 -1.82 4.34
CA PHE A 278 2.34 -1.56 4.25
C PHE A 278 1.69 -1.82 5.62
N THR A 279 1.24 -0.78 6.36
CA THR A 279 1.25 0.64 6.06
C THR A 279 1.52 1.41 7.36
N PHE A 280 1.72 2.74 7.31
CA PHE A 280 1.89 3.51 8.55
C PHE A 280 0.61 3.51 9.37
N VAL A 281 -0.52 3.97 8.81
CA VAL A 281 -1.80 4.14 9.47
C VAL A 281 -2.97 3.69 8.60
N GLU A 282 -3.98 3.08 9.20
CA GLU A 282 -5.25 2.69 8.57
C GLU A 282 -6.43 3.27 9.37
N PRO A 283 -6.74 4.57 9.19
CA PRO A 283 -7.68 5.26 10.08
C PRO A 283 -9.14 4.87 9.86
N GLY A 284 -9.53 4.42 8.66
CA GLY A 284 -10.93 4.27 8.28
C GLY A 284 -11.41 2.92 7.80
N VAL A 285 -10.52 1.95 7.54
CA VAL A 285 -10.91 0.68 6.91
C VAL A 285 -11.92 -0.10 7.74
N GLY A 286 -13.09 -0.38 7.14
CA GLY A 286 -14.13 -1.24 7.72
C GLY A 286 -14.88 -0.68 8.91
N ILE A 287 -14.74 0.63 9.20
CA ILE A 287 -15.37 1.26 10.37
C ILE A 287 -16.40 2.36 10.04
N HIS A 288 -16.65 2.62 8.75
CA HIS A 288 -17.63 3.59 8.29
C HIS A 288 -18.72 2.91 7.44
N ASP A 289 -19.95 3.36 7.61
CA ASP A 289 -21.05 2.99 6.70
C ASP A 289 -21.02 3.84 5.41
N ASP A 290 -21.93 3.56 4.47
CA ASP A 290 -22.03 4.28 3.19
C ASP A 290 -22.29 5.79 3.36
N ALA A 291 -22.72 6.23 4.54
CA ALA A 291 -22.90 7.64 4.90
C ALA A 291 -21.67 8.23 5.62
N GLY A 292 -20.56 7.48 5.73
CA GLY A 292 -19.34 7.91 6.40
C GLY A 292 -19.43 7.90 7.93
N ARG A 293 -20.44 7.24 8.50
CA ARG A 293 -20.60 7.15 9.97
C ARG A 293 -19.80 5.96 10.50
N ARG A 294 -19.13 6.15 11.65
CA ARG A 294 -18.38 5.08 12.31
C ARG A 294 -19.27 3.89 12.68
N MET A 295 -18.96 2.71 12.14
CA MET A 295 -19.68 1.45 12.37
C MET A 295 -19.09 0.64 13.53
N ALA A 296 -18.18 1.17 14.31
CA ALA A 296 -17.51 0.45 15.41
C ALA A 296 -18.46 0.00 16.53
N ARG A 297 -19.65 0.56 16.61
CA ARG A 297 -20.67 0.14 17.59
C ARG A 297 -21.22 -1.23 17.20
N GLY A 298 -20.92 -2.23 18.01
CA GLY A 298 -21.42 -3.60 17.85
C GLY A 298 -20.38 -4.63 17.39
N LEU A 299 -19.13 -4.22 17.09
CA LEU A 299 -18.04 -5.18 16.89
C LEU A 299 -17.75 -5.90 18.22
N THR A 300 -17.58 -7.22 18.15
CA THR A 300 -17.22 -8.08 19.28
C THR A 300 -15.71 -8.37 19.33
N PHE A 301 -14.94 -7.77 18.43
CA PHE A 301 -13.49 -7.92 18.33
C PHE A 301 -12.82 -6.58 18.05
N ASP A 302 -11.52 -6.51 18.37
CA ASP A 302 -10.68 -5.35 18.04
C ASP A 302 -10.35 -5.38 16.54
N LEU A 303 -10.79 -4.35 15.80
CA LEU A 303 -10.60 -4.29 14.35
C LEU A 303 -9.11 -4.21 13.95
N ASP A 304 -8.23 -3.78 14.87
CA ASP A 304 -6.78 -3.75 14.61
C ASP A 304 -6.21 -5.15 14.32
N ILE A 305 -6.92 -6.21 14.71
CA ILE A 305 -6.51 -7.60 14.42
C ILE A 305 -6.24 -7.86 12.94
N VAL A 306 -6.99 -7.20 12.03
CA VAL A 306 -6.87 -7.36 10.58
C VAL A 306 -6.12 -6.22 9.89
N ARG A 307 -5.53 -5.31 10.66
CA ARG A 307 -4.79 -4.17 10.11
C ARG A 307 -3.32 -4.46 9.93
N TYR A 308 -2.77 -3.93 8.84
CA TYR A 308 -1.35 -4.00 8.50
C TYR A 308 -0.55 -2.83 9.07
N SER A 309 -1.24 -1.80 9.56
CA SER A 309 -0.61 -0.57 10.02
C SER A 309 0.39 -0.78 11.16
N LEU A 310 1.42 0.07 11.19
CA LEU A 310 2.43 0.12 12.25
C LEU A 310 1.90 0.77 13.52
N VAL A 311 0.80 1.53 13.40
CA VAL A 311 0.13 2.18 14.53
C VAL A 311 -1.29 1.67 14.68
N LYS A 312 -1.75 1.56 15.92
CA LYS A 312 -3.12 1.19 16.27
C LYS A 312 -3.98 2.44 16.34
N THR A 313 -4.89 2.61 15.38
CA THR A 313 -5.85 3.71 15.36
C THR A 313 -7.00 3.45 16.34
N PHE A 314 -7.34 4.45 17.15
CA PHE A 314 -8.47 4.37 18.06
C PHE A 314 -9.78 4.72 17.35
N LEU A 315 -10.85 4.00 17.68
CA LEU A 315 -12.19 4.26 17.17
C LEU A 315 -12.83 5.50 17.82
N ASP A 316 -12.57 5.71 19.10
CA ASP A 316 -12.92 6.92 19.84
C ASP A 316 -11.68 7.81 19.97
N PRO A 317 -11.84 9.15 20.07
CA PRO A 317 -10.72 10.07 20.21
C PRO A 317 -10.06 9.91 21.59
N ILE A 318 -9.24 8.87 21.72
CA ILE A 318 -8.36 8.66 22.88
C ILE A 318 -7.03 9.30 22.51
N PRO A 319 -6.52 10.27 23.30
CA PRO A 319 -5.22 10.85 23.04
C PRO A 319 -4.12 9.79 23.19
N SER A 320 -3.19 9.77 22.26
CA SER A 320 -2.00 8.93 22.35
C SER A 320 -1.19 9.27 23.60
N ALA A 321 -0.72 8.23 24.30
CA ALA A 321 0.21 8.40 25.43
C ALA A 321 1.64 8.61 24.94
N THR A 322 2.02 7.96 23.81
CA THR A 322 3.36 8.04 23.24
C THR A 322 3.55 9.29 22.38
N TYR A 323 2.53 9.65 21.58
CA TYR A 323 2.56 10.80 20.68
C TYR A 323 1.37 11.72 20.96
N PRO A 324 1.49 12.65 21.92
CA PRO A 324 0.38 13.55 22.27
C PRO A 324 -0.21 14.26 21.06
N GLY A 325 -1.52 14.22 20.92
CA GLY A 325 -2.26 14.79 19.80
C GLY A 325 -2.51 13.84 18.63
N MET A 326 -1.87 12.65 18.58
CA MET A 326 -2.15 11.66 17.56
C MET A 326 -3.34 10.76 17.95
N PRO A 327 -4.19 10.35 16.97
CA PRO A 327 -5.36 9.51 17.21
C PRO A 327 -5.03 8.00 17.18
N TRP A 328 -3.80 7.63 17.50
CA TRP A 328 -3.29 6.26 17.45
C TRP A 328 -2.10 6.05 18.40
N GLU A 329 -1.77 4.80 18.69
CA GLU A 329 -0.54 4.39 19.42
C GLU A 329 0.37 3.53 18.53
N PRO A 330 1.71 3.63 18.66
CA PRO A 330 2.62 2.72 17.98
C PRO A 330 2.45 1.29 18.47
N LYS A 331 2.50 0.33 17.53
CA LYS A 331 2.54 -1.10 17.83
C LYS A 331 3.99 -1.58 18.02
N GLU A 332 4.19 -2.81 18.50
CA GLU A 332 5.53 -3.41 18.62
C GLU A 332 6.28 -3.41 17.28
N SER A 333 5.55 -3.56 16.18
CA SER A 333 6.11 -3.52 14.83
C SER A 333 6.70 -2.16 14.44
N PHE A 334 6.17 -1.05 14.95
CA PHE A 334 6.74 0.28 14.75
C PHE A 334 8.19 0.32 15.24
N LYS A 335 8.43 -0.15 16.49
CA LYS A 335 9.77 -0.18 17.06
C LYS A 335 10.73 -1.07 16.27
N VAL A 336 10.28 -2.25 15.84
CA VAL A 336 11.12 -3.18 15.06
C VAL A 336 11.52 -2.58 13.72
N VAL A 337 10.61 -1.89 13.02
CA VAL A 337 10.91 -1.21 11.77
C VAL A 337 11.85 -0.03 12.00
N ALA A 338 11.60 0.79 13.05
CA ALA A 338 12.44 1.93 13.42
C ALA A 338 13.88 1.49 13.73
N ASP A 339 14.05 0.48 14.60
CA ASP A 339 15.37 -0.06 14.96
C ASP A 339 16.11 -0.60 13.72
N TYR A 340 15.39 -1.26 12.81
CA TYR A 340 15.97 -1.77 11.56
C TYR A 340 16.43 -0.62 10.66
N TYR A 341 15.58 0.37 10.44
CA TYR A 341 15.88 1.50 9.55
C TYR A 341 16.96 2.43 10.12
N ALA A 342 17.05 2.58 11.43
CA ALA A 342 18.11 3.35 12.08
C ALA A 342 19.50 2.69 11.93
N SER A 343 19.58 1.36 11.84
CA SER A 343 20.84 0.60 11.83
C SER A 343 21.34 0.23 10.43
N HIS A 344 20.56 0.40 9.38
CA HIS A 344 20.87 0.04 7.99
C HIS A 344 20.67 1.22 7.04
#